data_891558b06dcfd2a0cb11f3aa5b04cdff
#
_entry.id   891558b06dcfd2a0cb11f3aa5b04cdff
#
_cell.length_a   1.000
_cell.length_b   1.000
_cell.length_c   1.000
_cell.angle_alpha   90.00
_cell.angle_beta   90.00
_cell.angle_gamma   90.00
#
_symmetry.space_group_name_H-M   'P 1'
#
loop_
_entity.id
_entity.type
_entity.pdbx_description
1 polymer ?
#
loop_
_entity_poly.entity_id
_entity_poly.type
_entity_poly.pdbx_seq_one_letter_code
_entity_poly.pdbx_strand_id
1 'polypeptide(L)'
;VDVPEEFLPGLTLARDFFLEIVKPLLAEKTPGVPYAAALLGPGSDVLGFDTPVSRDHDWGPRLQLFLPERELPERASLLDRVLASELPSEFRGFPTSFAAADANGHRRPLPGSGPPIDHLVEISSVGRYSRKLLGFDPLSGMSARQWLLVPQERLLELTAGEVFADSV
;
A
#
# COMPACT_ATOMS: atom_id res chain seq x y z
N VAL A 1 -1.39 -29.49 -22.15
CA VAL A 1 -2.52 -28.57 -22.00
C VAL A 1 -2.09 -27.59 -20.94
N ASP A 2 -1.63 -26.39 -21.36
CA ASP A 2 -1.34 -25.30 -20.43
C ASP A 2 -2.68 -24.93 -19.75
N VAL A 3 -2.80 -25.22 -18.48
CA VAL A 3 -3.85 -24.64 -17.65
C VAL A 3 -3.50 -23.15 -17.57
N PRO A 4 -4.38 -22.23 -17.97
CA PRO A 4 -4.12 -20.81 -17.82
C PRO A 4 -3.81 -20.56 -16.35
N GLU A 5 -2.66 -19.96 -16.05
CA GLU A 5 -2.30 -19.53 -14.72
C GLU A 5 -3.43 -18.62 -14.23
N GLU A 6 -4.12 -19.04 -13.16
CA GLU A 6 -5.29 -18.32 -12.66
C GLU A 6 -4.87 -16.90 -12.28
N PHE A 7 -5.50 -15.89 -12.86
CA PHE A 7 -5.18 -14.50 -12.59
C PHE A 7 -5.39 -14.19 -11.11
N LEU A 8 -4.33 -13.77 -10.43
CA LEU A 8 -4.40 -13.31 -9.04
C LEU A 8 -4.68 -11.79 -9.04
N PRO A 9 -5.87 -11.34 -8.57
CA PRO A 9 -6.17 -9.92 -8.43
C PRO A 9 -5.23 -9.23 -7.46
N GLY A 10 -4.82 -8.00 -7.77
CA GLY A 10 -3.87 -7.25 -6.96
C GLY A 10 -4.34 -6.97 -5.54
N LEU A 11 -5.64 -6.74 -5.33
CA LEU A 11 -6.23 -6.58 -4.00
C LEU A 11 -6.10 -7.87 -3.16
N THR A 12 -6.29 -9.04 -3.77
CA THR A 12 -6.09 -10.33 -3.12
C THR A 12 -4.61 -10.55 -2.79
N LEU A 13 -3.71 -10.25 -3.75
CA LEU A 13 -2.27 -10.33 -3.54
C LEU A 13 -1.81 -9.44 -2.38
N ALA A 14 -2.31 -8.21 -2.30
CA ALA A 14 -1.97 -7.25 -1.24
C ALA A 14 -2.46 -7.72 0.13
N ARG A 15 -3.70 -8.25 0.21
CA ARG A 15 -4.26 -8.81 1.44
C ARG A 15 -3.42 -10.00 1.94
N ASP A 16 -3.12 -10.93 1.06
CA ASP A 16 -2.34 -12.12 1.39
C ASP A 16 -0.91 -11.74 1.78
N PHE A 17 -0.29 -10.81 1.08
CA PHE A 17 1.01 -10.26 1.43
C PHE A 17 1.02 -9.63 2.82
N PHE A 18 -0.03 -8.87 3.16
CA PHE A 18 -0.17 -8.34 4.51
C PHE A 18 -0.30 -9.47 5.55
N LEU A 19 -1.22 -10.41 5.34
CA LEU A 19 -1.54 -11.44 6.34
C LEU A 19 -0.40 -12.43 6.56
N GLU A 20 0.29 -12.83 5.49
CA GLU A 20 1.30 -13.89 5.52
C GLU A 20 2.71 -13.36 5.81
N ILE A 21 3.02 -12.13 5.40
CA ILE A 21 4.38 -11.59 5.48
C ILE A 21 4.44 -10.37 6.41
N VAL A 22 3.73 -9.28 6.08
CA VAL A 22 3.91 -7.99 6.77
C VAL A 22 3.43 -8.06 8.22
N LYS A 23 2.24 -8.60 8.47
CA LYS A 23 1.65 -8.69 9.81
C LYS A 23 2.51 -9.52 10.79
N PRO A 24 2.97 -10.75 10.45
CA PRO A 24 3.88 -11.51 11.31
C PRO A 24 5.19 -10.79 11.56
N LEU A 25 5.75 -10.16 10.52
CA LEU A 25 7.00 -9.40 10.62
C LEU A 25 6.88 -8.23 11.60
N LEU A 26 5.80 -7.43 11.49
CA LEU A 26 5.55 -6.32 12.41
C LEU A 26 5.31 -6.81 13.84
N ALA A 27 4.62 -7.91 14.03
CA ALA A 27 4.39 -8.50 15.36
C ALA A 27 5.70 -8.94 16.03
N GLU A 28 6.65 -9.46 15.26
CA GLU A 28 7.96 -9.90 15.75
C GLU A 28 8.91 -8.73 16.00
N LYS A 29 9.07 -7.84 15.01
CA LYS A 29 10.13 -6.83 15.00
C LYS A 29 9.72 -5.50 15.65
N THR A 30 8.42 -5.21 15.70
CA THR A 30 7.89 -3.95 16.22
C THR A 30 6.65 -4.17 17.11
N PRO A 31 6.76 -5.02 18.15
CA PRO A 31 5.62 -5.36 18.98
C PRO A 31 5.04 -4.12 19.66
N GLY A 32 3.70 -4.06 19.73
CA GLY A 32 2.99 -2.97 20.41
C GLY A 32 2.89 -1.66 19.64
N VAL A 33 3.36 -1.59 18.40
CA VAL A 33 3.10 -0.44 17.53
C VAL A 33 1.67 -0.54 17.01
N PRO A 34 0.77 0.42 17.32
CA PRO A 34 -0.57 0.44 16.75
C PRO A 34 -0.48 0.83 15.27
N TYR A 35 -1.22 0.14 14.42
CA TYR A 35 -1.32 0.47 13.00
C TYR A 35 -2.67 0.03 12.42
N ALA A 36 -3.08 0.67 11.34
CA ALA A 36 -4.03 0.11 10.40
C ALA A 36 -3.31 -0.25 9.10
N ALA A 37 -3.82 -1.23 8.37
CA ALA A 37 -3.27 -1.67 7.09
C ALA A 37 -4.39 -1.74 6.06
N ALA A 38 -4.13 -1.25 4.84
CA ALA A 38 -5.10 -1.21 3.77
C ALA A 38 -4.44 -1.21 2.39
N LEU A 39 -5.21 -1.51 1.35
CA LEU A 39 -4.89 -1.12 -0.01
C LEU A 39 -5.96 -0.15 -0.48
N LEU A 40 -5.57 1.12 -0.65
CA LEU A 40 -6.41 2.26 -1.06
C LEU A 40 -5.70 3.08 -2.14
N GLY A 41 -6.38 4.03 -2.73
CA GLY A 41 -5.81 5.00 -3.65
C GLY A 41 -5.97 4.62 -5.12
N PRO A 42 -5.19 5.27 -6.01
CA PRO A 42 -5.25 4.97 -7.44
C PRO A 42 -4.70 3.58 -7.75
N GLY A 43 -5.32 2.92 -8.71
CA GLY A 43 -4.89 1.63 -9.22
C GLY A 43 -6.06 0.79 -9.71
N SER A 44 -5.83 0.06 -10.79
CA SER A 44 -6.83 -0.85 -11.34
C SER A 44 -7.17 -1.98 -10.36
N ASP A 45 -6.21 -2.40 -9.55
CA ASP A 45 -6.35 -3.40 -8.50
C ASP A 45 -7.25 -2.91 -7.35
N VAL A 46 -7.14 -1.65 -6.95
CA VAL A 46 -8.02 -1.03 -5.94
C VAL A 46 -9.46 -0.94 -6.44
N LEU A 47 -9.62 -0.61 -7.72
CA LEU A 47 -10.92 -0.42 -8.35
C LEU A 47 -11.55 -1.73 -8.87
N GLY A 48 -10.84 -2.87 -8.79
CA GLY A 48 -11.31 -4.17 -9.25
C GLY A 48 -11.36 -4.33 -10.77
N PHE A 49 -10.54 -3.57 -11.50
CA PHE A 49 -10.43 -3.62 -12.96
C PHE A 49 -9.08 -4.12 -13.45
N ASP A 50 -8.26 -4.64 -12.57
CA ASP A 50 -6.96 -5.16 -12.95
C ASP A 50 -7.07 -6.46 -13.77
N THR A 51 -6.14 -6.60 -14.68
CA THR A 51 -6.01 -7.71 -15.61
C THR A 51 -4.54 -8.13 -15.71
N PRO A 52 -4.19 -9.25 -16.35
CA PRO A 52 -2.78 -9.59 -16.58
C PRO A 52 -1.96 -8.49 -17.25
N VAL A 53 -2.60 -7.58 -18.00
CA VAL A 53 -1.94 -6.47 -18.73
C VAL A 53 -1.71 -5.26 -17.81
N SER A 54 -2.43 -5.17 -16.68
CA SER A 54 -2.35 -4.02 -15.74
C SER A 54 -1.16 -4.10 -14.77
N ARG A 55 -0.23 -5.06 -14.98
CA ARG A 55 0.86 -5.38 -14.04
C ARG A 55 2.18 -4.68 -14.35
N ASP A 56 2.19 -3.73 -15.25
CA ASP A 56 3.42 -3.13 -15.80
C ASP A 56 4.02 -2.06 -14.88
N HIS A 57 3.23 -1.43 -14.02
CA HIS A 57 3.70 -0.42 -13.04
C HIS A 57 2.75 -0.31 -11.85
N ASP A 58 3.32 0.08 -10.70
CA ASP A 58 2.61 0.32 -9.43
C ASP A 58 1.66 -0.83 -9.01
N TRP A 59 1.92 -2.05 -9.51
CA TRP A 59 1.15 -3.26 -9.23
C TRP A 59 2.07 -4.33 -8.62
N GLY A 60 1.58 -5.07 -7.64
CA GLY A 60 2.34 -6.12 -6.96
C GLY A 60 2.09 -6.16 -5.46
N PRO A 61 2.99 -6.77 -4.67
CA PRO A 61 2.92 -6.79 -3.21
C PRO A 61 3.09 -5.38 -2.64
N ARG A 62 1.97 -4.67 -2.45
CA ARG A 62 1.92 -3.29 -1.98
C ARG A 62 0.76 -3.05 -1.03
N LEU A 63 0.89 -2.11 -0.11
CA LEU A 63 -0.16 -1.68 0.81
C LEU A 63 0.21 -0.36 1.50
N GLN A 64 -0.73 0.21 2.24
CA GLN A 64 -0.48 1.32 3.16
C GLN A 64 -0.50 0.79 4.60
N LEU A 65 0.45 1.30 5.41
CA LEU A 65 0.44 1.20 6.87
C LEU A 65 0.17 2.59 7.45
N PHE A 66 -0.93 2.70 8.19
CA PHE A 66 -1.31 3.95 8.85
C PHE A 66 -0.96 3.88 10.33
N LEU A 67 -0.18 4.86 10.77
CA LEU A 67 0.18 5.05 12.17
C LEU A 67 -0.59 6.24 12.75
N PRO A 68 -0.81 6.29 14.08
CA PRO A 68 -1.24 7.50 14.73
C PRO A 68 -0.30 8.66 14.38
N GLU A 69 -0.85 9.85 14.07
CA GLU A 69 -0.06 11.01 13.63
C GLU A 69 1.09 11.33 14.58
N ARG A 70 0.87 11.20 15.89
CA ARG A 70 1.88 11.46 16.92
C ARG A 70 3.07 10.49 16.90
N GLU A 71 2.87 9.26 16.39
CA GLU A 71 3.88 8.21 16.39
C GLU A 71 4.67 8.15 15.07
N LEU A 72 4.10 8.75 14.01
CA LEU A 72 4.66 8.70 12.67
C LEU A 72 6.12 9.20 12.60
N PRO A 73 6.52 10.35 13.21
CA PRO A 73 7.89 10.85 13.10
C PRO A 73 8.95 9.90 13.68
N GLU A 74 8.62 9.18 14.74
CA GLU A 74 9.54 8.28 15.41
C GLU A 74 9.59 6.89 14.81
N ARG A 75 8.42 6.39 14.35
CA ARG A 75 8.26 4.99 13.97
C ARG A 75 8.31 4.72 12.47
N ALA A 76 7.98 5.70 11.62
CA ALA A 76 7.95 5.48 10.18
C ALA A 76 9.30 4.99 9.63
N SER A 77 10.40 5.65 10.01
CA SER A 77 11.74 5.26 9.56
C SER A 77 12.21 3.90 10.14
N LEU A 78 11.73 3.53 11.31
CA LEU A 78 12.01 2.21 11.89
C LEU A 78 11.31 1.13 11.09
N LEU A 79 10.01 1.29 10.86
CA LEU A 79 9.19 0.34 10.08
C LEU A 79 9.71 0.19 8.66
N ASP A 80 10.03 1.30 8.00
CA ASP A 80 10.59 1.30 6.67
C ASP A 80 11.89 0.48 6.59
N ARG A 81 12.83 0.70 7.51
CA ARG A 81 14.07 -0.09 7.58
C ARG A 81 13.83 -1.57 7.88
N VAL A 82 12.89 -1.89 8.77
CA VAL A 82 12.54 -3.29 9.08
C VAL A 82 11.98 -3.97 7.84
N LEU A 83 11.06 -3.34 7.14
CA LEU A 83 10.50 -3.87 5.91
C LEU A 83 11.58 -4.03 4.83
N ALA A 84 12.42 -3.02 4.62
CA ALA A 84 13.49 -3.08 3.64
C ALA A 84 14.50 -4.23 3.91
N SER A 85 14.79 -4.52 5.18
CA SER A 85 15.76 -5.57 5.55
C SER A 85 15.18 -6.97 5.61
N GLU A 86 13.91 -7.13 5.95
CA GLU A 86 13.32 -8.41 6.33
C GLU A 86 12.29 -8.94 5.31
N LEU A 87 11.79 -8.11 4.40
CA LEU A 87 10.87 -8.59 3.37
C LEU A 87 11.58 -9.60 2.46
N PRO A 88 10.89 -10.69 2.05
CA PRO A 88 11.40 -11.59 1.04
C PRO A 88 11.53 -10.85 -0.30
N SER A 89 12.45 -11.26 -1.15
CA SER A 89 12.62 -10.67 -2.49
C SER A 89 11.45 -10.92 -3.45
N GLU A 90 10.61 -11.89 -3.11
CA GLU A 90 9.47 -12.31 -3.92
C GLU A 90 8.34 -12.84 -3.02
N PHE A 91 7.09 -12.59 -3.41
CA PHE A 91 5.90 -13.16 -2.82
C PHE A 91 4.96 -13.68 -3.91
N ARG A 92 4.61 -14.97 -3.86
CA ARG A 92 3.73 -15.64 -4.83
C ARG A 92 4.12 -15.41 -6.30
N GLY A 93 5.42 -15.41 -6.60
CA GLY A 93 5.94 -15.18 -7.95
C GLY A 93 6.05 -13.71 -8.35
N PHE A 94 5.75 -12.76 -7.46
CA PHE A 94 5.85 -11.33 -7.73
C PHE A 94 6.98 -10.69 -6.91
N PRO A 95 7.85 -9.89 -7.55
CA PRO A 95 8.89 -9.16 -6.85
C PRO A 95 8.30 -8.22 -5.78
N THR A 96 8.96 -8.14 -4.63
CA THR A 96 8.63 -7.19 -3.57
C THR A 96 9.46 -5.91 -3.67
N SER A 97 10.50 -5.92 -4.52
CA SER A 97 11.34 -4.75 -4.79
C SER A 97 10.89 -4.05 -6.08
N PHE A 98 11.02 -2.74 -6.10
CA PHE A 98 10.61 -1.89 -7.21
C PHE A 98 11.72 -0.93 -7.61
N ALA A 99 11.83 -0.64 -8.90
CA ALA A 99 12.76 0.37 -9.41
C ALA A 99 12.39 1.77 -8.89
N ALA A 100 13.34 2.69 -8.95
CA ALA A 100 13.06 4.09 -8.68
C ALA A 100 11.94 4.61 -9.59
N ALA A 101 11.15 5.58 -9.08
CA ALA A 101 10.07 6.17 -9.84
C ALA A 101 10.59 6.82 -11.14
N ASP A 102 9.86 6.63 -12.22
CA ASP A 102 10.11 7.29 -13.49
C ASP A 102 9.69 8.78 -13.47
N ALA A 103 9.82 9.48 -14.59
CA ALA A 103 9.44 10.89 -14.71
C ALA A 103 7.95 11.18 -14.41
N ASN A 104 7.08 10.16 -14.50
CA ASN A 104 5.66 10.23 -14.21
C ASN A 104 5.33 9.77 -12.77
N GLY A 105 6.34 9.34 -12.01
CA GLY A 105 6.17 8.84 -10.65
C GLY A 105 5.84 7.34 -10.56
N HIS A 106 5.81 6.61 -11.68
CA HIS A 106 5.50 5.18 -11.70
C HIS A 106 6.72 4.33 -11.37
N ARG A 107 6.50 3.26 -10.62
CA ARG A 107 7.52 2.29 -10.23
C ARG A 107 7.23 0.93 -10.83
N ARG A 108 8.26 0.31 -11.38
CA ARG A 108 8.16 -1.02 -12.00
C ARG A 108 8.71 -2.09 -11.07
N PRO A 109 8.10 -3.30 -11.04
CA PRO A 109 8.66 -4.44 -10.35
C PRO A 109 10.11 -4.70 -10.78
N LEU A 110 10.99 -5.00 -9.81
CA LEU A 110 12.41 -5.27 -10.03
C LEU A 110 12.76 -6.71 -9.58
N PRO A 111 12.66 -7.71 -10.48
CA PRO A 111 12.96 -9.09 -10.15
C PRO A 111 14.43 -9.30 -9.76
N GLY A 112 14.68 -10.29 -8.89
CA GLY A 112 16.02 -10.71 -8.53
C GLY A 112 16.78 -9.80 -7.56
N SER A 113 16.12 -8.77 -7.01
CA SER A 113 16.70 -7.87 -6.01
C SER A 113 16.64 -8.54 -4.64
N GLY A 114 17.78 -8.56 -3.94
CA GLY A 114 17.84 -8.94 -2.52
C GLY A 114 17.75 -7.71 -1.61
N PRO A 115 17.74 -7.92 -0.26
CA PRO A 115 17.75 -6.83 0.69
C PRO A 115 18.95 -5.87 0.51
N PRO A 116 18.78 -4.57 0.73
CA PRO A 116 17.52 -3.94 1.16
C PRO A 116 16.48 -3.88 0.04
N ILE A 117 15.24 -4.27 0.37
CA ILE A 117 14.11 -4.27 -0.55
C ILE A 117 13.58 -2.83 -0.68
N ASP A 118 13.50 -2.32 -1.89
CA ASP A 118 12.85 -1.04 -2.18
C ASP A 118 11.34 -1.28 -2.42
N HIS A 119 10.62 -1.42 -1.32
CA HIS A 119 9.23 -1.89 -1.31
C HIS A 119 8.20 -0.80 -1.62
N LEU A 120 6.95 -1.23 -1.90
CA LEU A 120 5.78 -0.35 -2.06
C LEU A 120 4.83 -0.40 -0.84
N VAL A 121 5.36 -0.56 0.37
CA VAL A 121 4.59 -0.34 1.59
C VAL A 121 4.70 1.12 1.96
N GLU A 122 3.62 1.88 1.76
CA GLU A 122 3.57 3.32 2.10
C GLU A 122 3.24 3.48 3.59
N ILE A 123 4.11 4.13 4.36
CA ILE A 123 3.91 4.40 5.78
C ILE A 123 3.47 5.85 5.96
N SER A 124 2.28 6.06 6.51
CA SER A 124 1.67 7.38 6.64
C SER A 124 0.76 7.45 7.86
N SER A 125 0.06 8.55 8.06
CA SER A 125 -1.14 8.65 8.90
C SER A 125 -2.38 8.81 8.03
N VAL A 126 -3.55 8.49 8.56
CA VAL A 126 -4.81 8.64 7.84
C VAL A 126 -5.01 10.10 7.39
N GLY A 127 -4.69 11.07 8.27
CA GLY A 127 -4.83 12.49 7.93
C GLY A 127 -3.87 12.94 6.82
N ARG A 128 -2.61 12.49 6.82
CA ARG A 128 -1.64 12.82 5.75
C ARG A 128 -2.02 12.18 4.43
N TYR A 129 -2.39 10.91 4.46
CA TYR A 129 -2.81 10.19 3.27
C TYR A 129 -4.07 10.81 2.64
N SER A 130 -5.09 11.08 3.46
CA SER A 130 -6.32 11.73 2.99
C SER A 130 -6.04 13.11 2.40
N ARG A 131 -5.17 13.90 3.02
CA ARG A 131 -4.78 15.22 2.50
C ARG A 131 -4.04 15.12 1.17
N LYS A 132 -3.17 14.12 1.01
CA LYS A 132 -2.46 13.84 -0.25
C LYS A 132 -3.46 13.47 -1.36
N LEU A 133 -4.46 12.64 -1.05
CA LEU A 133 -5.42 12.12 -2.02
C LEU A 133 -6.55 13.12 -2.35
N LEU A 134 -7.15 13.71 -1.32
CA LEU A 134 -8.35 14.56 -1.43
C LEU A 134 -8.02 16.06 -1.48
N GLY A 135 -6.81 16.47 -1.13
CA GLY A 135 -6.44 17.87 -0.89
C GLY A 135 -6.87 18.39 0.50
N PHE A 136 -7.61 17.61 1.28
CA PHE A 136 -8.16 17.95 2.59
C PHE A 136 -7.99 16.77 3.56
N ASP A 137 -8.05 17.08 4.85
CA ASP A 137 -8.06 16.08 5.92
C ASP A 137 -9.47 15.99 6.52
N PRO A 138 -10.22 14.90 6.21
CA PRO A 138 -11.59 14.73 6.75
C PRO A 138 -11.64 14.64 8.28
N LEU A 139 -10.58 14.16 8.93
CA LEU A 139 -10.50 14.04 10.39
C LEU A 139 -10.44 15.39 11.08
N SER A 140 -9.93 16.41 10.39
CA SER A 140 -9.93 17.80 10.88
C SER A 140 -11.25 18.52 10.66
N GLY A 141 -12.24 17.83 10.07
CA GLY A 141 -13.51 18.40 9.65
C GLY A 141 -13.43 19.07 8.29
N MET A 142 -14.43 18.84 7.46
CA MET A 142 -14.55 19.45 6.12
C MET A 142 -15.87 20.20 6.02
N SER A 143 -15.81 21.42 5.49
CA SER A 143 -17.00 22.20 5.13
C SER A 143 -17.72 21.58 3.92
N ALA A 144 -19.01 21.86 3.75
CA ALA A 144 -19.77 21.40 2.59
C ALA A 144 -19.10 21.83 1.26
N ARG A 145 -18.51 23.05 1.22
CA ARG A 145 -17.77 23.53 0.05
C ARG A 145 -16.56 22.68 -0.26
N GLN A 146 -15.80 22.25 0.75
CA GLN A 146 -14.62 21.39 0.56
C GLN A 146 -15.03 20.02 0.02
N TRP A 147 -16.11 19.42 0.57
CA TRP A 147 -16.66 18.18 0.05
C TRP A 147 -17.07 18.28 -1.43
N LEU A 148 -17.68 19.38 -1.83
CA LEU A 148 -18.08 19.61 -3.23
C LEU A 148 -16.88 19.84 -4.19
N LEU A 149 -15.73 20.21 -3.66
CA LEU A 149 -14.51 20.40 -4.45
C LEU A 149 -13.70 19.11 -4.66
N VAL A 150 -13.98 18.06 -3.88
CA VAL A 150 -13.29 16.77 -4.06
C VAL A 150 -13.82 16.07 -5.30
N PRO A 151 -12.96 15.72 -6.27
CA PRO A 151 -13.37 14.93 -7.42
C PRO A 151 -13.93 13.56 -6.99
N GLN A 152 -15.00 13.11 -7.61
CA GLN A 152 -15.65 11.83 -7.26
C GLN A 152 -14.71 10.64 -7.40
N GLU A 153 -13.82 10.66 -8.38
CA GLU A 153 -12.79 9.62 -8.57
C GLU A 153 -11.87 9.50 -7.35
N ARG A 154 -11.50 10.60 -6.70
CA ARG A 154 -10.67 10.59 -5.49
C ARG A 154 -11.42 9.99 -4.29
N LEU A 155 -12.72 10.23 -4.19
CA LEU A 155 -13.57 9.59 -3.19
C LEU A 155 -13.66 8.08 -3.46
N LEU A 156 -13.82 7.69 -4.72
CA LEU A 156 -13.82 6.29 -5.11
C LEU A 156 -12.48 5.60 -4.78
N GLU A 157 -11.36 6.21 -5.14
CA GLU A 157 -10.01 5.71 -4.82
C GLU A 157 -9.79 5.54 -3.30
N LEU A 158 -10.39 6.39 -2.48
CA LEU A 158 -10.32 6.27 -1.02
C LEU A 158 -11.18 5.13 -0.46
N THR A 159 -12.29 4.78 -1.11
CA THR A 159 -13.33 3.90 -0.57
C THR A 159 -13.47 2.56 -1.27
N ALA A 160 -12.90 2.38 -2.47
CA ALA A 160 -13.05 1.16 -3.26
C ALA A 160 -12.12 0.03 -2.83
N GLY A 161 -11.04 0.33 -2.14
CA GLY A 161 -10.08 -0.68 -1.67
C GLY A 161 -10.56 -1.44 -0.44
N GLU A 162 -9.61 -2.00 0.30
CA GLU A 162 -9.91 -2.82 1.47
C GLU A 162 -9.01 -2.48 2.65
N VAL A 163 -9.59 -2.48 3.84
CA VAL A 163 -8.85 -2.39 5.12
C VAL A 163 -8.60 -3.80 5.63
N PHE A 164 -7.34 -4.16 5.81
CA PHE A 164 -6.89 -5.49 6.24
C PHE A 164 -6.77 -5.61 7.77
N ALA A 165 -6.46 -4.53 8.43
CA ALA A 165 -6.37 -4.43 9.89
C ALA A 165 -6.60 -2.98 10.34
N ASP A 166 -7.17 -2.83 11.53
CA ASP A 166 -7.39 -1.55 12.17
C ASP A 166 -7.18 -1.67 13.68
N SER A 167 -6.14 -1.02 14.20
CA SER A 167 -5.80 -0.96 15.62
C SER A 167 -5.34 0.44 16.05
N VAL A 168 -5.70 1.48 15.29
CA VAL A 168 -5.39 2.89 15.56
C VAL A 168 -6.61 3.67 16.06
#